data_d07b016a3798fcbdd83943ed4595c1dd
#
_entry.id   d07b016a3798fcbdd83943ed4595c1dd
#
_cell.length_a   1.000
_cell.length_b   1.000
_cell.length_c   1.000
_cell.angle_alpha   90.00
_cell.angle_beta   90.00
_cell.angle_gamma   90.00
#
_symmetry.space_group_name_H-M   'P 1'
#
loop_
_entity.id
_entity.type
_entity.pdbx_description
1 polymer ?
#
loop_
_entity_poly.entity_id
_entity_poly.type
_entity_poly.pdbx_seq_one_letter_code
_entity_poly.pdbx_strand_id
1 'polypeptide(L)' 'MQPLNFELDREFVELNQLLKLSGVCDSGGAGKALVATGAVSVDGAVELRKTCKVRAGQAVRVGDVEIRVTAIQR' A
#
# COMPACT_ATOMS: atom_id res chain seq x y z
N MET A 1 -4.55 -13.54 -8.23
CA MET A 1 -4.04 -12.28 -7.69
C MET A 1 -4.56 -11.12 -8.53
N GLN A 2 -5.06 -10.08 -7.89
CA GLN A 2 -5.58 -8.90 -8.56
C GLN A 2 -4.56 -7.77 -8.50
N PRO A 3 -3.94 -7.41 -9.63
CA PRO A 3 -3.00 -6.29 -9.62
C PRO A 3 -3.75 -4.96 -9.69
N LEU A 4 -3.32 -4.02 -8.85
CA LEU A 4 -3.76 -2.63 -8.89
C LEU A 4 -2.54 -1.76 -9.14
N ASN A 5 -2.71 -0.73 -9.94
CA ASN A 5 -1.63 0.22 -10.19
C ASN A 5 -1.95 1.52 -9.49
N PHE A 6 -1.04 1.98 -8.64
CA PHE A 6 -1.16 3.26 -7.94
C PHE A 6 -0.08 4.21 -8.46
N GLU A 7 -0.50 5.29 -9.08
CA GLU A 7 0.43 6.30 -9.60
C GLU A 7 0.73 7.31 -8.49
N LEU A 8 1.99 7.36 -8.11
CA LEU A 8 2.46 8.22 -7.03
C LEU A 8 2.92 9.55 -7.62
N ASP A 9 2.30 10.65 -7.16
CA ASP A 9 2.60 12.00 -7.63
C ASP A 9 3.51 12.76 -6.66
N ARG A 10 4.10 12.04 -5.71
CA ARG A 10 4.95 12.61 -4.66
C ARG A 10 6.07 11.63 -4.34
N GLU A 11 6.92 11.97 -3.38
CA GLU A 11 8.07 11.16 -3.04
C GLU A 11 7.69 9.82 -2.41
N PHE A 12 6.64 9.80 -1.58
CA PHE A 12 6.16 8.60 -0.94
C PHE A 12 4.70 8.75 -0.56
N VAL A 13 4.08 7.62 -0.20
CA VAL A 13 2.75 7.58 0.41
C VAL A 13 2.83 6.68 1.64
N GLU A 14 2.14 7.05 2.72
CA GLU A 14 2.09 6.20 3.90
C GLU A 14 1.25 4.95 3.62
N LEU A 15 1.69 3.82 4.15
CA LEU A 15 1.07 2.52 3.86
C LEU A 15 -0.43 2.50 4.14
N ASN A 16 -0.86 3.01 5.30
CA ASN A 16 -2.28 3.07 5.64
C ASN A 16 -3.08 3.92 4.65
N GLN A 17 -2.49 5.02 4.17
CA GLN A 17 -3.13 5.88 3.19
C GLN A 17 -3.20 5.21 1.82
N LEU A 18 -2.16 4.49 1.44
CA LEU A 18 -2.14 3.74 0.19
C LEU A 18 -3.28 2.73 0.15
N LEU A 19 -3.52 2.01 1.24
CA LEU A 19 -4.60 1.03 1.33
C LEU A 19 -5.97 1.70 1.17
N LYS A 20 -6.14 2.88 1.74
CA LYS A 20 -7.37 3.65 1.58
C LYS A 20 -7.52 4.14 0.15
N LEU A 21 -6.49 4.78 -0.40
CA LEU A 21 -6.55 5.40 -1.73
C LEU A 21 -6.71 4.38 -2.84
N SER A 22 -6.19 3.17 -2.66
CA SER A 22 -6.33 2.09 -3.64
C SER A 22 -7.68 1.37 -3.57
N GLY A 23 -8.50 1.68 -2.56
CA GLY A 23 -9.80 1.05 -2.39
C GLY A 23 -9.78 -0.27 -1.63
N VAL A 24 -8.64 -0.70 -1.14
CA VAL A 24 -8.55 -1.93 -0.33
C VAL A 24 -9.23 -1.74 1.02
N CYS A 25 -9.10 -0.54 1.58
CA CYS A 25 -9.74 -0.19 2.85
C CYS A 25 -10.62 1.03 2.66
N ASP A 26 -11.66 1.13 3.50
CA ASP A 26 -12.62 2.24 3.45
C ASP A 26 -12.08 3.54 4.06
N SER A 27 -11.09 3.42 4.93
CA SER A 27 -10.55 4.58 5.64
C SER A 27 -9.09 4.35 6.01
N GLY A 28 -8.41 5.42 6.39
CA GLY A 28 -7.04 5.33 6.90
C GLY A 28 -6.98 4.54 8.20
N GLY A 29 -8.02 4.64 9.05
CA GLY A 29 -8.10 3.87 10.29
C GLY A 29 -8.22 2.38 10.02
N ALA A 30 -9.03 1.99 9.02
CA ALA A 30 -9.13 0.59 8.61
C ALA A 30 -7.80 0.09 8.06
N GLY A 31 -7.09 0.94 7.31
CA GLY A 31 -5.76 0.59 6.81
C GLY A 31 -4.77 0.33 7.94
N LYS A 32 -4.78 1.18 8.97
CA LYS A 32 -3.91 0.99 10.13
C LYS A 32 -4.20 -0.32 10.85
N ALA A 33 -5.48 -0.65 11.03
CA ALA A 33 -5.89 -1.89 11.69
C ALA A 33 -5.42 -3.10 10.87
N LEU A 34 -5.55 -3.05 9.56
CA LEU A 34 -5.15 -4.15 8.67
C LEU A 34 -3.64 -4.37 8.73
N VAL A 35 -2.85 -3.31 8.70
CA VAL A 35 -1.39 -3.41 8.80
C VAL A 35 -0.99 -4.05 10.13
N ALA A 36 -1.66 -3.68 11.22
CA ALA A 36 -1.36 -4.21 12.54
C ALA A 36 -1.60 -5.70 12.67
N THR A 37 -2.46 -6.29 11.82
CA THR A 37 -2.72 -7.74 11.86
C THR A 37 -1.62 -8.57 11.21
N GLY A 38 -0.67 -7.95 10.51
CA GLY A 38 0.36 -8.66 9.78
C GLY A 38 -0.09 -9.15 8.41
N ALA A 39 -1.26 -8.70 7.93
CA ALA A 39 -1.81 -9.14 6.65
C ALA A 39 -1.21 -8.41 5.46
N VAL A 40 -0.39 -7.40 5.69
CA VAL A 40 0.15 -6.54 4.64
C VAL A 40 1.66 -6.75 4.52
N SER A 41 2.13 -6.95 3.29
CA SER A 41 3.56 -7.06 3.01
C SER A 41 3.96 -5.99 1.99
N VAL A 42 5.21 -5.55 2.10
CA VAL A 42 5.82 -4.61 1.17
C VAL A 42 7.06 -5.28 0.60
N ASP A 43 7.12 -5.38 -0.73
CA ASP A 43 8.21 -6.05 -1.44
C ASP A 43 8.49 -7.47 -0.90
N GLY A 44 7.42 -8.18 -0.53
CA GLY A 44 7.51 -9.56 -0.08
C GLY A 44 7.78 -9.75 1.41
N ALA A 45 7.95 -8.68 2.17
CA ALA A 45 8.20 -8.75 3.61
C ALA A 45 7.02 -8.16 4.39
N VAL A 46 6.54 -8.87 5.41
CA VAL A 46 5.45 -8.36 6.25
C VAL A 46 5.87 -7.03 6.86
N GLU A 47 4.99 -6.04 6.75
CA GLU A 47 5.21 -4.71 7.30
C GLU A 47 4.18 -4.43 8.38
N LEU A 48 4.65 -4.15 9.59
CA LEU A 48 3.77 -3.86 10.71
C LEU A 48 3.69 -2.37 11.05
N ARG A 49 4.52 -1.56 10.40
CA ARG A 49 4.48 -0.10 10.61
C ARG A 49 3.37 0.51 9.77
N LYS A 50 2.39 1.07 10.45
CA LYS A 50 1.18 1.61 9.82
C LYS A 50 1.48 2.76 8.88
N THR A 51 2.48 3.56 9.22
CA THR A 51 2.86 4.75 8.45
C THR A 51 4.16 4.53 7.67
N CYS A 52 4.48 3.27 7.35
CA CYS A 52 5.64 2.95 6.52
C CYS A 52 5.57 3.76 5.22
N LYS A 53 6.67 4.38 4.84
CA LYS A 53 6.75 5.18 3.61
C LYS A 53 6.94 4.25 2.43
N VAL A 54 5.96 4.25 1.52
CA VAL A 54 5.98 3.44 0.31
C VAL A 54 6.32 4.35 -0.86
N ARG A 55 7.29 3.93 -1.67
CA ARG A 55 7.80 4.72 -2.78
C ARG A 55 7.54 4.03 -4.10
N ALA A 56 7.68 4.78 -5.19
CA ALA A 56 7.57 4.23 -6.53
C ALA A 56 8.56 3.08 -6.72
N GLY A 57 8.14 2.03 -7.39
CA GLY A 57 8.93 0.83 -7.59
C GLY A 57 8.67 -0.26 -6.57
N GLN A 58 7.91 0.03 -5.51
CA GLN A 58 7.57 -0.97 -4.50
C GLN A 58 6.21 -1.59 -4.79
N ALA A 59 5.99 -2.79 -4.28
CA ALA A 59 4.73 -3.50 -4.41
C ALA A 59 4.21 -3.84 -3.01
N VAL A 60 2.92 -3.60 -2.79
CA VAL A 60 2.24 -3.90 -1.53
C VAL A 60 1.26 -5.03 -1.79
N ARG A 61 1.29 -6.05 -0.95
CA ARG A 61 0.41 -7.20 -1.11
C ARG A 61 -0.48 -7.38 0.10
N VAL A 62 -1.78 -7.55 -0.16
CA VAL A 62 -2.79 -7.81 0.86
C VAL A 62 -3.72 -8.89 0.32
N GLY A 63 -3.65 -10.10 0.91
CA GLY A 63 -4.47 -11.22 0.43
C GLY A 63 -4.21 -11.49 -1.05
N ASP A 64 -5.27 -11.43 -1.86
CA ASP A 64 -5.20 -11.66 -3.31
C ASP A 64 -4.91 -10.39 -4.11
N VAL A 65 -4.68 -9.28 -3.44
CA VAL A 65 -4.47 -7.99 -4.11
C VAL A 65 -3.01 -7.60 -4.05
N GLU A 66 -2.47 -7.18 -5.18
CA GLU A 66 -1.13 -6.60 -5.24
C GLU A 66 -1.24 -5.17 -5.75
N ILE A 67 -0.74 -4.22 -4.98
CA ILE A 67 -0.71 -2.80 -5.36
C ILE A 67 0.70 -2.48 -5.83
N ARG A 68 0.84 -2.16 -7.10
CA ARG A 68 2.12 -1.72 -7.67
C ARG A 68 2.16 -0.21 -7.65
N VAL A 69 3.17 0.33 -6.98
CA VAL A 69 3.35 1.77 -6.88
C VAL A 69 4.32 2.21 -7.96
N THR A 70 3.86 3.10 -8.82
CA THR A 70 4.66 3.62 -9.92
C THR A 70 4.71 5.14 -9.84
N ALA A 71 5.79 5.72 -10.35
CA ALA A 71 5.88 7.17 -10.44
C ALA A 71 4.98 7.68 -11.56
N ILE A 72 4.25 8.77 -11.28
CA ILE A 72 3.44 9.40 -12.32
C ILE A 72 4.36 9.95 -13.41
N GLN A 73 4.00 9.71 -14.65
CA GLN A 73 4.79 10.19 -15.79
C GLN A 73 4.19 11.48 -16.33
N ARG A 74 5.06 12.43 -16.64
CA ARG A 74 4.68 13.73 -17.15
C ARG A 74 5.42 14.06 -18.42
#